data_d27e30a0e88ac0b7a8d9d17ccce188a7
#
_entry.id   d27e30a0e88ac0b7a8d9d17ccce188a7
#
_cell.length_a   1.000
_cell.length_b   1.000
_cell.length_c   1.000
_cell.angle_alpha   90.00
_cell.angle_beta   90.00
_cell.angle_gamma   90.00
#
_symmetry.space_group_name_H-M   'P 1'
#
loop_
_entity.id
_entity.type
_entity.pdbx_description
1 polymer ?
#
loop_
_entity_poly.entity_id
_entity_poly.type
_entity_poly.pdbx_seq_one_letter_code
_entity_poly.pdbx_strand_id
1 'polypeptide(L)'
;MFDKMFTFVFDVDGTLCPIKGEDESYADLVPYADMVEKLREYKAQGARIILYTSRNMRTYGGDLSLILEHTKPELEAWLAKWDIPYDEIVYGKLWPGHKGLYVDDRSVRPDEFLKYSVEELEEICDAARPAAWHAGGAEAPTGVAARSEADETPEAIDVVITMGGLGSRFRKAGYTVPKYMIDAKGKTLFEWSLISLEGYLDRVDKFVFLAMEDSTVDVEGFVRGKCAELGITNYELILLDHLTDGQATTALLANKYWDPSHALLVYNIDTYVEAGEMNWQELKGDGFIPCFQAPGDHWSFVRLDEEGRVVEIKEKQRISPYCTLGAYYFRTCKLYEDLYHEYYDVPRDDLVNGEKYIAPLYDYLLSKGGDIYISDIAPERVHVLGTPEELEAFLKEGDA
;
A
#
# COMPACT_ATOMS: atom_id res chain seq x y z
N MET A 1 22.44 -38.11 0.77
CA MET A 1 23.14 -36.97 1.46
C MET A 1 22.95 -35.77 0.58
N PHE A 2 22.25 -34.75 1.06
CA PHE A 2 21.97 -33.58 0.24
C PHE A 2 23.28 -32.84 -0.12
N ASP A 3 23.52 -32.59 -1.41
CA ASP A 3 24.72 -31.90 -1.92
C ASP A 3 24.73 -30.39 -1.55
N LYS A 4 23.57 -29.84 -1.19
CA LYS A 4 23.35 -28.52 -0.59
C LYS A 4 22.39 -28.70 0.57
N MET A 5 22.55 -27.90 1.62
CA MET A 5 21.68 -27.93 2.79
C MET A 5 20.23 -27.59 2.37
N PHE A 6 19.44 -28.64 2.17
CA PHE A 6 18.01 -28.48 1.85
C PHE A 6 17.29 -27.95 3.08
N THR A 7 16.41 -26.98 2.91
CA THR A 7 15.71 -26.34 4.02
C THR A 7 14.22 -26.63 3.92
N PHE A 8 13.65 -27.19 5.00
CA PHE A 8 12.21 -27.31 5.17
C PHE A 8 11.71 -26.28 6.17
N VAL A 9 10.59 -25.63 5.85
CA VAL A 9 9.88 -24.73 6.76
C VAL A 9 8.55 -25.39 7.12
N PHE A 10 8.40 -25.84 8.38
CA PHE A 10 7.23 -26.54 8.85
C PHE A 10 6.31 -25.64 9.67
N ASP A 11 5.02 -25.67 9.36
CA ASP A 11 4.01 -25.26 10.35
C ASP A 11 3.93 -26.25 11.51
N VAL A 12 3.42 -25.83 12.65
CA VAL A 12 3.32 -26.67 13.85
C VAL A 12 1.91 -27.22 14.01
N ASP A 13 0.93 -26.33 14.20
CA ASP A 13 -0.44 -26.71 14.53
C ASP A 13 -1.23 -27.07 13.26
N GLY A 14 -1.67 -28.32 13.15
CA GLY A 14 -2.30 -28.89 11.95
C GLY A 14 -1.30 -29.56 11.00
N THR A 15 0.01 -29.51 11.29
CA THR A 15 1.08 -30.11 10.48
C THR A 15 1.93 -31.10 11.27
N LEU A 16 2.52 -30.68 12.37
CA LEU A 16 3.28 -31.56 13.26
C LEU A 16 2.39 -32.19 14.36
N CYS A 17 1.31 -31.53 14.74
CA CYS A 17 0.33 -31.98 15.70
C CYS A 17 -1.07 -31.50 15.31
N PRO A 18 -2.14 -32.07 15.95
CA PRO A 18 -3.50 -31.55 15.77
C PRO A 18 -3.62 -30.08 16.16
N ILE A 19 -4.60 -29.39 15.55
CA ILE A 19 -4.99 -28.05 16.01
C ILE A 19 -5.65 -28.18 17.38
N LYS A 20 -5.19 -27.40 18.36
CA LYS A 20 -5.68 -27.38 19.73
C LYS A 20 -7.20 -27.11 19.81
N GLY A 21 -7.95 -27.99 20.46
CA GLY A 21 -9.33 -27.72 20.82
C GLY A 21 -9.48 -26.69 21.95
N GLU A 22 -10.72 -26.24 22.20
CA GLU A 22 -10.99 -25.20 23.21
C GLU A 22 -10.58 -25.61 24.63
N ASP A 23 -10.82 -26.88 25.01
CA ASP A 23 -10.55 -27.44 26.34
C ASP A 23 -9.20 -28.15 26.45
N GLU A 24 -8.33 -28.06 25.43
CA GLU A 24 -7.03 -28.74 25.42
C GLU A 24 -5.89 -27.79 25.78
N SER A 25 -4.78 -28.34 26.27
CA SER A 25 -3.51 -27.62 26.43
C SER A 25 -2.54 -27.96 25.30
N TYR A 26 -1.76 -27.00 24.85
CA TYR A 26 -0.68 -27.26 23.89
C TYR A 26 0.34 -28.27 24.40
N ALA A 27 0.59 -28.32 25.71
CA ALA A 27 1.52 -29.27 26.34
C ALA A 27 1.07 -30.73 26.23
N ASP A 28 -0.23 -30.96 26.04
CA ASP A 28 -0.83 -32.31 25.99
C ASP A 28 -1.03 -32.83 24.57
N LEU A 29 -0.84 -31.98 23.54
CA LEU A 29 -0.98 -32.42 22.17
C LEU A 29 0.03 -33.50 21.82
N VAL A 30 -0.47 -34.57 21.17
CA VAL A 30 0.37 -35.68 20.69
C VAL A 30 0.73 -35.38 19.22
N PRO A 31 2.02 -35.36 18.86
CA PRO A 31 2.40 -35.13 17.48
C PRO A 31 2.04 -36.32 16.57
N TYR A 32 1.93 -36.05 15.27
CA TYR A 32 1.77 -37.09 14.27
C TYR A 32 3.07 -37.86 14.12
N ALA A 33 3.03 -39.14 14.48
CA ALA A 33 4.23 -39.99 14.61
C ALA A 33 4.99 -40.14 13.28
N ASP A 34 4.27 -40.34 12.19
CA ASP A 34 4.79 -40.46 10.82
C ASP A 34 5.48 -39.17 10.33
N MET A 35 4.88 -38.02 10.65
CA MET A 35 5.47 -36.71 10.33
C MET A 35 6.79 -36.48 11.09
N VAL A 36 6.81 -36.80 12.38
CA VAL A 36 8.02 -36.66 13.20
C VAL A 36 9.12 -37.63 12.75
N GLU A 37 8.76 -38.87 12.40
CA GLU A 37 9.71 -39.85 11.90
C GLU A 37 10.36 -39.38 10.60
N LYS A 38 9.58 -38.94 9.62
CA LYS A 38 10.10 -38.42 8.34
C LYS A 38 10.93 -37.15 8.52
N LEU A 39 10.54 -36.27 9.43
CA LEU A 39 11.32 -35.06 9.77
C LEU A 39 12.70 -35.44 10.35
N ARG A 40 12.76 -36.46 11.24
CA ARG A 40 14.02 -37.02 11.78
C ARG A 40 14.88 -37.64 10.69
N GLU A 41 14.30 -38.34 9.73
CA GLU A 41 15.02 -38.91 8.60
C GLU A 41 15.71 -37.86 7.78
N TYR A 42 14.98 -36.77 7.38
CA TYR A 42 15.57 -35.67 6.64
C TYR A 42 16.61 -34.89 7.46
N LYS A 43 16.38 -34.73 8.76
CA LYS A 43 17.38 -34.12 9.65
C LYS A 43 18.67 -34.92 9.69
N ALA A 44 18.56 -36.24 9.76
CA ALA A 44 19.73 -37.15 9.74
C ALA A 44 20.48 -37.12 8.40
N GLN A 45 19.79 -36.82 7.30
CA GLN A 45 20.37 -36.63 5.97
C GLN A 45 21.03 -35.24 5.78
N GLY A 46 20.93 -34.34 6.75
CA GLY A 46 21.57 -33.03 6.74
C GLY A 46 20.65 -31.87 6.34
N ALA A 47 19.34 -32.09 6.30
CA ALA A 47 18.39 -31.00 6.04
C ALA A 47 18.35 -30.00 7.20
N ARG A 48 18.15 -28.74 6.88
CA ARG A 48 17.81 -27.68 7.85
C ARG A 48 16.30 -27.66 8.07
N ILE A 49 15.88 -27.69 9.33
CA ILE A 49 14.48 -27.68 9.73
C ILE A 49 14.17 -26.36 10.45
N ILE A 50 13.28 -25.59 9.89
CA ILE A 50 12.77 -24.34 10.48
C ILE A 50 11.31 -24.58 10.85
N LEU A 51 10.92 -24.31 12.08
CA LEU A 51 9.52 -24.30 12.49
C LEU A 51 8.98 -22.88 12.37
N TYR A 52 7.84 -22.71 11.68
CA TYR A 52 7.20 -21.43 11.47
C TYR A 52 5.77 -21.50 11.98
N THR A 53 5.49 -20.87 13.13
CA THR A 53 4.24 -21.07 13.86
C THR A 53 3.41 -19.79 14.03
N SER A 54 2.07 -19.96 13.90
CA SER A 54 1.06 -18.97 14.24
C SER A 54 0.46 -19.17 15.64
N ARG A 55 1.06 -20.06 16.45
CA ARG A 55 0.58 -20.39 17.79
C ARG A 55 0.41 -19.13 18.64
N ASN A 56 -0.78 -18.98 19.23
CA ASN A 56 -1.16 -17.83 20.06
C ASN A 56 -1.17 -16.46 19.37
N MET A 57 -1.03 -16.37 18.04
CA MET A 57 -1.17 -15.12 17.29
C MET A 57 -2.55 -14.45 17.55
N ARG A 58 -3.62 -15.26 17.57
CA ARG A 58 -4.97 -14.77 17.90
C ARG A 58 -5.09 -14.39 19.38
N THR A 59 -4.53 -15.17 20.28
CA THR A 59 -4.62 -14.98 21.75
C THR A 59 -4.00 -13.66 22.19
N TYR A 60 -2.86 -13.33 21.59
CA TYR A 60 -2.09 -12.12 21.93
C TYR A 60 -2.21 -11.02 20.87
N GLY A 61 -3.17 -11.10 19.94
CA GLY A 61 -3.41 -10.08 18.93
C GLY A 61 -2.21 -9.76 18.04
N GLY A 62 -1.31 -10.74 17.84
CA GLY A 62 -0.08 -10.57 17.06
C GLY A 62 1.10 -9.95 17.83
N ASP A 63 0.97 -9.67 19.12
CA ASP A 63 2.07 -9.14 19.95
C ASP A 63 3.18 -10.18 20.11
N LEU A 64 4.29 -9.99 19.37
CA LEU A 64 5.43 -10.88 19.37
C LEU A 64 6.15 -10.94 20.73
N SER A 65 6.11 -9.87 21.53
CA SER A 65 6.74 -9.84 22.84
C SER A 65 6.01 -10.79 23.79
N LEU A 66 4.67 -10.75 23.83
CA LEU A 66 3.85 -11.67 24.61
C LEU A 66 3.94 -13.12 24.11
N ILE A 67 4.03 -13.31 22.79
CA ILE A 67 4.21 -14.64 22.20
C ILE A 67 5.56 -15.21 22.60
N LEU A 68 6.64 -14.46 22.53
CA LEU A 68 7.97 -14.92 22.95
C LEU A 68 8.04 -15.18 24.45
N GLU A 69 7.36 -14.39 25.28
CA GLU A 69 7.34 -14.56 26.73
C GLU A 69 6.57 -15.84 27.15
N HIS A 70 5.41 -16.09 26.55
CA HIS A 70 4.48 -17.12 27.01
C HIS A 70 4.47 -18.38 26.14
N THR A 71 4.51 -18.22 24.81
CA THR A 71 4.39 -19.36 23.88
C THR A 71 5.71 -20.06 23.63
N LYS A 72 6.82 -19.32 23.58
CA LYS A 72 8.13 -19.90 23.30
C LYS A 72 8.53 -20.97 24.32
N PRO A 73 8.49 -20.74 25.64
CA PRO A 73 8.86 -21.77 26.61
C PRO A 73 7.99 -23.02 26.54
N GLU A 74 6.69 -22.83 26.29
CA GLU A 74 5.74 -23.96 26.18
C GLU A 74 6.02 -24.80 24.92
N LEU A 75 6.24 -24.17 23.78
CA LEU A 75 6.56 -24.86 22.53
C LEU A 75 7.90 -25.58 22.59
N GLU A 76 8.95 -24.93 23.10
CA GLU A 76 10.27 -25.56 23.26
C GLU A 76 10.22 -26.76 24.22
N ALA A 77 9.47 -26.67 25.30
CA ALA A 77 9.26 -27.84 26.22
C ALA A 77 8.50 -28.98 25.55
N TRP A 78 7.48 -28.68 24.72
CA TRP A 78 6.74 -29.66 23.97
C TRP A 78 7.61 -30.33 22.90
N LEU A 79 8.42 -29.60 22.16
CA LEU A 79 9.36 -30.12 21.15
C LEU A 79 10.39 -31.07 21.82
N ALA A 80 10.93 -30.66 22.96
CA ALA A 80 11.87 -31.47 23.75
C ALA A 80 11.21 -32.75 24.29
N LYS A 81 9.96 -32.69 24.79
CA LYS A 81 9.19 -33.84 25.27
C LYS A 81 9.05 -34.93 24.21
N TRP A 82 8.85 -34.53 22.95
CA TRP A 82 8.61 -35.45 21.84
C TRP A 82 9.85 -35.69 20.97
N ASP A 83 11.00 -35.16 21.38
CA ASP A 83 12.28 -35.28 20.65
C ASP A 83 12.14 -34.91 19.16
N ILE A 84 11.49 -33.76 18.90
CA ILE A 84 11.30 -33.22 17.55
C ILE A 84 12.51 -32.33 17.19
N PRO A 85 13.31 -32.70 16.19
CA PRO A 85 14.51 -31.93 15.84
C PRO A 85 14.15 -30.70 15.04
N TYR A 86 14.84 -29.59 15.32
CA TYR A 86 14.75 -28.35 14.57
C TYR A 86 16.08 -27.57 14.68
N ASP A 87 16.28 -26.63 13.78
CA ASP A 87 17.42 -25.68 13.80
C ASP A 87 17.00 -24.30 14.27
N GLU A 88 15.76 -23.91 13.95
CA GLU A 88 15.25 -22.57 14.23
C GLU A 88 13.74 -22.61 14.43
N ILE A 89 13.22 -21.70 15.26
CA ILE A 89 11.78 -21.46 15.39
C ILE A 89 11.51 -20.00 15.07
N VAL A 90 10.64 -19.77 14.09
CA VAL A 90 10.15 -18.42 13.72
C VAL A 90 8.74 -18.29 14.25
N TYR A 91 8.53 -17.33 15.14
CA TYR A 91 7.24 -16.98 15.70
C TYR A 91 6.60 -15.85 14.87
N GLY A 92 5.28 -15.72 14.92
CA GLY A 92 4.58 -14.64 14.24
C GLY A 92 4.13 -14.97 12.83
N LYS A 93 4.02 -16.28 12.48
CA LYS A 93 3.36 -16.69 11.25
C LYS A 93 1.94 -16.13 11.26
N LEU A 94 1.59 -15.37 10.20
CA LEU A 94 0.26 -14.81 10.06
C LEU A 94 -0.79 -15.91 10.08
N TRP A 95 -1.82 -15.73 10.88
CA TRP A 95 -2.95 -16.64 10.89
C TRP A 95 -4.01 -16.15 9.89
N PRO A 96 -4.31 -16.89 8.80
CA PRO A 96 -5.21 -16.43 7.75
C PRO A 96 -6.70 -16.49 8.16
N GLY A 97 -7.00 -16.88 9.40
CA GLY A 97 -8.36 -17.11 9.87
C GLY A 97 -8.93 -18.46 9.40
N HIS A 98 -10.17 -18.74 9.81
CA HIS A 98 -10.82 -20.05 9.52
C HIS A 98 -11.18 -20.24 8.03
N LYS A 99 -11.20 -19.18 7.22
CA LYS A 99 -11.57 -19.23 5.80
C LYS A 99 -10.44 -18.73 4.88
N GLY A 100 -9.28 -18.38 5.44
CA GLY A 100 -8.12 -17.96 4.68
C GLY A 100 -7.25 -19.12 4.24
N LEU A 101 -6.45 -18.92 3.20
CA LEU A 101 -5.52 -19.88 2.62
C LEU A 101 -4.15 -19.24 2.45
N TYR A 102 -3.10 -20.07 2.56
CA TYR A 102 -1.77 -19.70 2.08
C TYR A 102 -1.68 -20.08 0.61
N VAL A 103 -1.14 -19.18 -0.21
CA VAL A 103 -0.81 -19.43 -1.62
C VAL A 103 0.69 -19.20 -1.76
N ASP A 104 1.43 -20.20 -2.20
CA ASP A 104 2.89 -20.19 -2.26
C ASP A 104 3.34 -21.19 -3.32
N ASP A 105 4.37 -20.86 -4.10
CA ASP A 105 4.91 -21.69 -5.19
C ASP A 105 5.82 -22.84 -4.71
N ARG A 106 6.20 -22.84 -3.43
CA ARG A 106 7.07 -23.84 -2.80
C ARG A 106 6.39 -24.56 -1.64
N SER A 107 5.06 -24.56 -1.61
CA SER A 107 4.29 -25.22 -0.56
C SER A 107 3.89 -26.63 -0.96
N VAL A 108 4.11 -27.58 -0.07
CA VAL A 108 3.61 -28.96 -0.16
C VAL A 108 2.67 -29.24 1.01
N ARG A 109 1.69 -30.12 0.78
CA ARG A 109 0.75 -30.50 1.81
C ARG A 109 1.35 -31.59 2.71
N PRO A 110 0.90 -31.73 3.97
CA PRO A 110 1.43 -32.74 4.88
C PRO A 110 1.38 -34.17 4.34
N ASP A 111 0.31 -34.53 3.63
CA ASP A 111 0.15 -35.85 3.01
C ASP A 111 1.10 -36.05 1.81
N GLU A 112 1.37 -35.01 1.02
CA GLU A 112 2.37 -35.06 -0.05
C GLU A 112 3.78 -35.22 0.53
N PHE A 113 4.12 -34.45 1.58
CA PHE A 113 5.41 -34.56 2.27
C PHE A 113 5.66 -35.98 2.81
N LEU A 114 4.64 -36.66 3.33
CA LEU A 114 4.75 -38.03 3.80
C LEU A 114 4.93 -39.06 2.68
N LYS A 115 4.33 -38.79 1.51
CA LYS A 115 4.21 -39.73 0.41
C LYS A 115 5.40 -39.70 -0.55
N TYR A 116 5.93 -38.54 -0.84
CA TYR A 116 6.88 -38.30 -1.92
C TYR A 116 8.32 -38.08 -1.41
N SER A 117 9.32 -38.35 -2.26
CA SER A 117 10.73 -37.97 -2.04
C SER A 117 10.92 -36.47 -2.24
N VAL A 118 12.08 -35.94 -1.84
CA VAL A 118 12.40 -34.51 -2.03
C VAL A 118 12.40 -34.13 -3.52
N GLU A 119 12.94 -34.97 -4.37
CA GLU A 119 12.99 -34.76 -5.81
C GLU A 119 11.58 -34.72 -6.41
N GLU A 120 10.69 -35.62 -5.99
CA GLU A 120 9.28 -35.61 -6.42
C GLU A 120 8.52 -34.39 -5.87
N LEU A 121 8.82 -33.93 -4.65
CA LEU A 121 8.24 -32.70 -4.07
C LEU A 121 8.70 -31.46 -4.84
N GLU A 122 9.95 -31.40 -5.27
CA GLU A 122 10.45 -30.31 -6.13
C GLU A 122 9.72 -30.31 -7.49
N GLU A 123 9.52 -31.50 -8.10
CA GLU A 123 8.76 -31.62 -9.34
C GLU A 123 7.29 -31.19 -9.15
N ILE A 124 6.64 -31.52 -8.05
CA ILE A 124 5.28 -31.09 -7.72
C ILE A 124 5.21 -29.56 -7.59
N CYS A 125 6.14 -28.95 -6.87
CA CYS A 125 6.21 -27.48 -6.76
C CYS A 125 6.48 -26.82 -8.11
N ASP A 126 7.38 -27.37 -8.91
CA ASP A 126 7.67 -26.82 -10.23
C ASP A 126 6.49 -27.00 -11.21
N ALA A 127 5.78 -28.13 -11.15
CA ALA A 127 4.58 -28.37 -11.97
C ALA A 127 3.38 -27.50 -11.55
N ALA A 128 3.32 -27.10 -10.29
CA ALA A 128 2.26 -26.22 -9.78
C ALA A 128 2.40 -24.75 -10.23
N ARG A 129 3.56 -24.37 -10.80
CA ARG A 129 3.75 -23.05 -11.35
C ARG A 129 2.90 -22.85 -12.62
N PRO A 130 2.34 -21.66 -12.85
CA PRO A 130 1.58 -21.37 -14.07
C PRO A 130 2.39 -21.73 -15.32
N ALA A 131 1.74 -22.34 -16.32
CA ALA A 131 2.39 -22.81 -17.54
C ALA A 131 3.22 -21.73 -18.28
N ALA A 132 2.85 -20.48 -18.13
CA ALA A 132 3.60 -19.32 -18.66
C ALA A 132 5.01 -19.19 -18.05
N TRP A 133 5.26 -19.78 -16.86
CA TRP A 133 6.54 -19.71 -16.16
C TRP A 133 7.50 -20.84 -16.57
N HIS A 134 6.98 -21.87 -17.29
CA HIS A 134 7.77 -23.01 -17.77
C HIS A 134 8.41 -22.77 -19.15
N ALA A 135 8.05 -21.71 -19.86
CA ALA A 135 8.58 -21.39 -21.19
C ALA A 135 9.98 -20.76 -21.09
N GLY A 136 10.96 -21.62 -20.99
CA GLY A 136 12.34 -21.44 -21.43
C GLY A 136 13.16 -20.30 -20.88
N GLY A 137 14.14 -20.64 -20.03
CA GLY A 137 15.43 -19.97 -19.91
C GLY A 137 15.41 -18.58 -19.32
N ALA A 138 15.59 -18.56 -17.99
CA ALA A 138 16.35 -17.55 -17.23
C ALA A 138 16.09 -16.06 -17.54
N GLU A 139 14.87 -15.64 -17.44
CA GLU A 139 14.52 -14.40 -16.79
C GLU A 139 13.37 -14.75 -15.86
N ALA A 140 13.54 -14.45 -14.54
CA ALA A 140 12.39 -14.43 -13.65
C ALA A 140 11.32 -13.64 -14.40
N PRO A 141 10.05 -14.11 -14.46
CA PRO A 141 9.02 -13.24 -14.92
C PRO A 141 9.07 -12.07 -13.94
N THR A 142 9.63 -10.96 -14.38
CA THR A 142 9.26 -9.68 -13.82
C THR A 142 7.76 -9.75 -13.86
N GLY A 143 7.12 -9.84 -12.73
CA GLY A 143 5.71 -10.21 -12.55
C GLY A 143 4.73 -9.18 -13.10
N VAL A 144 5.02 -8.73 -14.29
CA VAL A 144 4.15 -8.03 -15.20
C VAL A 144 4.57 -8.54 -16.58
N ALA A 145 3.67 -9.19 -17.34
CA ALA A 145 3.88 -9.38 -18.77
C ALA A 145 4.48 -8.08 -19.30
N ALA A 146 5.60 -8.16 -20.08
CA ALA A 146 6.12 -6.99 -20.77
C ALA A 146 4.93 -6.35 -21.49
N ARG A 147 4.40 -5.29 -20.90
CA ARG A 147 3.25 -4.59 -21.43
C ARG A 147 3.70 -3.91 -22.70
N SER A 148 2.92 -4.04 -23.77
CA SER A 148 3.09 -3.16 -24.90
C SER A 148 2.89 -1.72 -24.41
N GLU A 149 3.58 -0.74 -24.98
CA GLU A 149 3.38 0.69 -24.66
C GLU A 149 1.89 1.11 -24.71
N ALA A 150 1.05 0.35 -25.44
CA ALA A 150 -0.40 0.53 -25.50
C ALA A 150 -1.16 0.07 -24.24
N ASP A 151 -0.57 -0.81 -23.39
CA ASP A 151 -1.19 -1.30 -22.14
C ASP A 151 -0.82 -0.43 -20.92
N GLU A 152 0.01 0.59 -21.08
CA GLU A 152 0.52 1.40 -19.97
C GLU A 152 -0.37 2.60 -19.62
N THR A 153 -1.18 3.09 -20.56
CA THR A 153 -2.05 4.25 -20.32
C THR A 153 -3.44 3.83 -19.84
N PRO A 154 -4.00 4.48 -18.81
CA PRO A 154 -5.32 4.13 -18.29
C PRO A 154 -6.44 4.40 -19.28
N GLU A 155 -7.39 3.48 -19.41
CA GLU A 155 -8.62 3.69 -20.20
C GLU A 155 -9.58 4.63 -19.46
N ALA A 156 -9.65 4.52 -18.13
CA ALA A 156 -10.47 5.36 -17.26
C ALA A 156 -9.75 5.66 -15.94
N ILE A 157 -10.00 6.85 -15.39
CA ILE A 157 -9.42 7.34 -14.15
C ILE A 157 -10.54 7.78 -13.20
N ASP A 158 -10.54 7.26 -11.98
CA ASP A 158 -11.32 7.82 -10.89
C ASP A 158 -10.45 8.79 -10.09
N VAL A 159 -10.91 10.03 -9.97
CA VAL A 159 -10.17 11.11 -9.30
C VAL A 159 -10.73 11.34 -7.91
N VAL A 160 -9.88 11.22 -6.90
CA VAL A 160 -10.24 11.49 -5.50
C VAL A 160 -9.60 12.79 -5.04
N ILE A 161 -10.45 13.75 -4.69
CA ILE A 161 -10.00 15.06 -4.20
C ILE A 161 -10.13 15.09 -2.67
N THR A 162 -8.98 15.08 -1.98
CA THR A 162 -8.94 15.13 -0.52
C THR A 162 -8.95 16.58 -0.04
N MET A 163 -10.08 17.04 0.48
CA MET A 163 -10.27 18.40 0.99
C MET A 163 -10.84 18.42 2.42
N GLY A 164 -10.62 17.33 3.18
CA GLY A 164 -11.09 17.15 4.55
C GLY A 164 -10.23 17.83 5.63
N GLY A 165 -9.19 18.57 5.28
CA GLY A 165 -8.36 19.27 6.24
C GLY A 165 -9.05 20.47 6.88
N LEU A 166 -8.82 20.72 8.21
CA LEU A 166 -9.46 21.81 8.96
C LEU A 166 -9.04 23.21 8.51
N GLY A 167 -8.00 23.37 7.70
CA GLY A 167 -7.49 24.67 7.29
C GLY A 167 -7.06 25.56 8.45
N SER A 168 -6.55 24.99 9.56
CA SER A 168 -6.28 25.70 10.81
C SER A 168 -5.36 26.90 10.68
N ARG A 169 -4.41 26.89 9.73
CA ARG A 169 -3.54 28.05 9.44
C ARG A 169 -4.35 29.21 8.88
N PHE A 170 -5.24 28.97 7.93
CA PHE A 170 -6.15 29.95 7.36
C PHE A 170 -7.14 30.49 8.39
N ARG A 171 -7.72 29.61 9.23
CA ARG A 171 -8.60 30.02 10.33
C ARG A 171 -7.87 30.96 11.32
N LYS A 172 -6.62 30.66 11.68
CA LYS A 172 -5.78 31.54 12.53
C LYS A 172 -5.45 32.87 11.85
N ALA A 173 -5.34 32.92 10.53
CA ALA A 173 -5.13 34.13 9.75
C ALA A 173 -6.43 34.93 9.51
N GLY A 174 -7.58 34.49 10.06
CA GLY A 174 -8.84 35.23 10.01
C GLY A 174 -9.79 34.82 8.86
N TYR A 175 -9.47 33.79 8.07
CA TYR A 175 -10.40 33.28 7.09
C TYR A 175 -11.55 32.54 7.75
N THR A 176 -12.78 32.82 7.31
CA THR A 176 -14.01 32.29 7.90
C THR A 176 -14.62 31.13 7.14
N VAL A 177 -14.15 30.89 5.91
CA VAL A 177 -14.59 29.78 5.03
C VAL A 177 -13.55 28.66 5.00
N PRO A 178 -13.92 27.44 4.61
CA PRO A 178 -12.96 26.37 4.29
C PRO A 178 -11.94 26.82 3.23
N LYS A 179 -10.68 26.35 3.32
CA LYS A 179 -9.59 26.83 2.45
C LYS A 179 -9.92 26.74 0.95
N TYR A 180 -10.59 25.66 0.54
CA TYR A 180 -10.95 25.46 -0.88
C TYR A 180 -11.99 26.44 -1.41
N MET A 181 -12.70 27.17 -0.52
CA MET A 181 -13.65 28.24 -0.91
C MET A 181 -13.00 29.63 -0.97
N ILE A 182 -11.74 29.76 -0.57
CA ILE A 182 -11.03 31.05 -0.59
C ILE A 182 -10.82 31.47 -2.03
N ASP A 183 -11.20 32.72 -2.35
CA ASP A 183 -10.94 33.34 -3.65
C ASP A 183 -9.48 33.82 -3.77
N ALA A 184 -8.88 33.51 -4.90
CA ALA A 184 -7.57 33.98 -5.31
C ALA A 184 -7.61 34.33 -6.80
N LYS A 185 -7.35 35.58 -7.17
CA LYS A 185 -7.36 36.07 -8.57
C LYS A 185 -8.68 35.73 -9.31
N GLY A 186 -9.83 35.82 -8.61
CA GLY A 186 -11.16 35.63 -9.19
C GLY A 186 -11.58 34.17 -9.39
N LYS A 187 -10.82 33.21 -8.85
CA LYS A 187 -11.18 31.78 -8.76
C LYS A 187 -10.94 31.28 -7.35
N THR A 188 -11.75 30.32 -6.91
CA THR A 188 -11.51 29.65 -5.63
C THR A 188 -10.32 28.68 -5.71
N LEU A 189 -9.72 28.35 -4.57
CA LEU A 189 -8.65 27.32 -4.53
C LEU A 189 -9.14 25.97 -5.06
N PHE A 190 -10.45 25.68 -4.91
CA PHE A 190 -11.10 24.54 -5.54
C PHE A 190 -10.96 24.56 -7.07
N GLU A 191 -11.27 25.69 -7.69
CA GLU A 191 -11.16 25.83 -9.16
C GLU A 191 -9.71 25.74 -9.62
N TRP A 192 -8.77 26.40 -8.92
CA TRP A 192 -7.36 26.32 -9.25
C TRP A 192 -6.82 24.89 -9.21
N SER A 193 -7.17 24.13 -8.16
CA SER A 193 -6.76 22.73 -8.05
C SER A 193 -7.36 21.85 -9.15
N LEU A 194 -8.61 22.08 -9.56
CA LEU A 194 -9.24 21.31 -10.65
C LEU A 194 -8.70 21.70 -12.03
N ILE A 195 -8.31 22.95 -12.25
CA ILE A 195 -7.63 23.38 -13.50
C ILE A 195 -6.33 22.59 -13.70
N SER A 196 -5.60 22.29 -12.64
CA SER A 196 -4.40 21.44 -12.70
C SER A 196 -4.63 20.07 -13.33
N LEU A 197 -5.88 19.57 -13.29
CA LEU A 197 -6.28 18.26 -13.79
C LEU A 197 -6.81 18.29 -15.22
N GLU A 198 -6.75 19.43 -15.91
CA GLU A 198 -7.29 19.57 -17.28
C GLU A 198 -6.76 18.49 -18.22
N GLY A 199 -5.46 18.16 -18.14
CA GLY A 199 -4.83 17.14 -18.98
C GLY A 199 -5.25 15.69 -18.70
N TYR A 200 -6.07 15.45 -17.66
CA TYR A 200 -6.62 14.14 -17.35
C TYR A 200 -8.10 13.97 -17.76
N LEU A 201 -8.81 15.09 -18.02
CA LEU A 201 -10.28 15.09 -18.16
C LEU A 201 -10.80 14.16 -19.24
N ASP A 202 -10.07 13.94 -20.33
CA ASP A 202 -10.44 13.02 -21.39
C ASP A 202 -10.52 11.55 -20.93
N ARG A 203 -9.93 11.23 -19.77
CA ARG A 203 -9.88 9.88 -19.19
C ARG A 203 -10.58 9.78 -17.84
N VAL A 204 -10.99 10.90 -17.25
CA VAL A 204 -11.71 10.88 -15.97
C VAL A 204 -13.10 10.32 -16.17
N ASP A 205 -13.39 9.21 -15.51
CA ASP A 205 -14.75 8.67 -15.40
C ASP A 205 -15.52 9.38 -14.29
N LYS A 206 -14.93 9.49 -13.10
CA LYS A 206 -15.61 10.04 -11.94
C LYS A 206 -14.70 10.87 -11.05
N PHE A 207 -15.27 11.92 -10.46
CA PHE A 207 -14.68 12.63 -9.32
C PHE A 207 -15.32 12.20 -8.01
N VAL A 208 -14.53 12.02 -6.95
CA VAL A 208 -15.03 11.83 -5.59
C VAL A 208 -14.39 12.91 -4.70
N PHE A 209 -15.21 13.82 -4.21
CA PHE A 209 -14.78 14.89 -3.30
C PHE A 209 -15.00 14.47 -1.86
N LEU A 210 -13.99 14.67 -0.98
CA LEU A 210 -14.11 14.39 0.44
C LEU A 210 -13.86 15.67 1.23
N ALA A 211 -14.89 16.23 1.84
CA ALA A 211 -14.84 17.49 2.59
C ALA A 211 -15.31 17.29 4.02
N MET A 212 -14.81 18.12 4.94
CA MET A 212 -15.39 18.21 6.29
C MET A 212 -16.79 18.86 6.21
N GLU A 213 -17.72 18.29 6.95
CA GLU A 213 -18.98 18.97 7.23
C GLU A 213 -18.70 20.28 7.99
N ASP A 214 -19.30 21.38 7.53
CA ASP A 214 -19.16 22.69 8.18
C ASP A 214 -20.54 23.34 8.31
N SER A 215 -21.03 23.48 9.53
CA SER A 215 -22.35 24.05 9.79
C SER A 215 -22.47 25.54 9.47
N THR A 216 -21.36 26.22 9.14
CA THR A 216 -21.33 27.67 8.85
C THR A 216 -21.44 27.98 7.36
N VAL A 217 -21.26 26.99 6.49
CA VAL A 217 -21.30 27.14 5.03
C VAL A 217 -22.04 25.96 4.38
N ASP A 218 -22.64 26.19 3.22
CA ASP A 218 -23.26 25.14 2.40
C ASP A 218 -22.17 24.48 1.52
N VAL A 219 -21.48 23.48 2.08
CA VAL A 219 -20.44 22.73 1.38
C VAL A 219 -20.98 22.01 0.14
N GLU A 220 -22.17 21.38 0.28
CA GLU A 220 -22.81 20.64 -0.82
C GLU A 220 -23.23 21.57 -1.95
N GLY A 221 -23.86 22.68 -1.62
CA GLY A 221 -24.26 23.69 -2.62
C GLY A 221 -23.07 24.31 -3.31
N PHE A 222 -21.97 24.54 -2.59
CA PHE A 222 -20.72 25.04 -3.17
C PHE A 222 -20.12 24.05 -4.18
N VAL A 223 -19.91 22.79 -3.79
CA VAL A 223 -19.32 21.76 -4.68
C VAL A 223 -20.22 21.55 -5.90
N ARG A 224 -21.53 21.42 -5.70
CA ARG A 224 -22.49 21.29 -6.81
C ARG A 224 -22.43 22.47 -7.78
N GLY A 225 -22.36 23.70 -7.25
CA GLY A 225 -22.26 24.92 -8.08
C GLY A 225 -20.98 24.93 -8.89
N LYS A 226 -19.82 24.63 -8.24
CA LYS A 226 -18.53 24.63 -8.93
C LYS A 226 -18.39 23.49 -9.94
N CYS A 227 -18.89 22.32 -9.66
CA CYS A 227 -18.94 21.23 -10.63
C CYS A 227 -19.77 21.62 -11.87
N ALA A 228 -20.92 22.25 -11.67
CA ALA A 228 -21.73 22.75 -12.78
C ALA A 228 -21.02 23.81 -13.62
N GLU A 229 -20.32 24.78 -12.98
CA GLU A 229 -19.53 25.80 -13.66
C GLU A 229 -18.36 25.19 -14.47
N LEU A 230 -17.73 24.14 -13.97
CA LEU A 230 -16.60 23.45 -14.59
C LEU A 230 -17.01 22.31 -15.54
N GLY A 231 -18.32 22.06 -15.70
CA GLY A 231 -18.82 21.00 -16.58
C GLY A 231 -18.61 19.58 -16.05
N ILE A 232 -18.31 19.43 -14.76
CA ILE A 232 -18.15 18.13 -14.11
C ILE A 232 -19.54 17.56 -13.78
N THR A 233 -19.94 16.50 -14.46
CA THR A 233 -21.28 15.92 -14.35
C THR A 233 -21.31 14.58 -13.59
N ASN A 234 -20.21 13.83 -13.59
CA ASN A 234 -20.08 12.55 -12.87
C ASN A 234 -19.21 12.74 -11.64
N TYR A 235 -19.83 13.01 -10.51
CA TYR A 235 -19.12 13.17 -9.24
C TYR A 235 -19.96 12.71 -8.05
N GLU A 236 -19.24 12.40 -6.96
CA GLU A 236 -19.80 12.12 -5.64
C GLU A 236 -19.17 13.07 -4.61
N LEU A 237 -19.92 13.40 -3.57
CA LEU A 237 -19.44 14.17 -2.43
C LEU A 237 -19.62 13.38 -1.14
N ILE A 238 -18.55 13.18 -0.41
CA ILE A 238 -18.54 12.58 0.93
C ILE A 238 -18.31 13.70 1.94
N LEU A 239 -19.29 13.93 2.80
CA LEU A 239 -19.13 14.82 3.94
C LEU A 239 -18.62 14.02 5.15
N LEU A 240 -17.53 14.48 5.73
CA LEU A 240 -16.87 13.86 6.89
C LEU A 240 -17.30 14.60 8.15
N ASP A 241 -17.81 13.88 9.13
CA ASP A 241 -18.20 14.39 10.44
C ASP A 241 -17.02 14.49 11.44
N HIS A 242 -15.89 13.85 11.10
CA HIS A 242 -14.66 13.91 11.89
C HIS A 242 -13.42 13.76 11.00
N LEU A 243 -12.26 14.19 11.53
CA LEU A 243 -10.99 13.97 10.86
C LEU A 243 -10.63 12.49 10.85
N THR A 244 -10.17 12.03 9.71
CA THR A 244 -9.55 10.71 9.57
C THR A 244 -8.13 10.73 10.17
N ASP A 245 -7.52 9.56 10.30
CA ASP A 245 -6.14 9.39 10.76
C ASP A 245 -5.08 9.67 9.68
N GLY A 246 -5.47 10.27 8.56
CA GLY A 246 -4.56 10.72 7.51
C GLY A 246 -5.16 10.74 6.12
N GLN A 247 -4.40 11.30 5.15
CA GLN A 247 -4.86 11.45 3.78
C GLN A 247 -5.15 10.11 3.11
N ALA A 248 -4.35 9.07 3.39
CA ALA A 248 -4.58 7.75 2.82
C ALA A 248 -5.93 7.17 3.27
N THR A 249 -6.28 7.31 4.54
CA THR A 249 -7.60 6.88 5.02
C THR A 249 -8.73 7.71 4.40
N THR A 250 -8.53 9.02 4.30
CA THR A 250 -9.51 9.89 3.63
C THR A 250 -9.78 9.42 2.20
N ALA A 251 -8.73 9.16 1.43
CA ALA A 251 -8.87 8.72 0.04
C ALA A 251 -9.56 7.35 -0.05
N LEU A 252 -9.28 6.41 0.87
CA LEU A 252 -9.91 5.09 0.89
C LEU A 252 -11.44 5.17 1.07
N LEU A 253 -11.97 6.17 1.76
CA LEU A 253 -13.42 6.33 1.92
C LEU A 253 -14.17 6.52 0.59
N ALA A 254 -13.45 6.83 -0.49
CA ALA A 254 -14.01 6.90 -1.85
C ALA A 254 -14.28 5.51 -2.47
N ASN A 255 -13.79 4.40 -1.87
CA ASN A 255 -13.80 3.05 -2.45
C ASN A 255 -15.19 2.53 -2.82
N LYS A 256 -16.24 2.99 -2.16
CA LYS A 256 -17.64 2.63 -2.47
C LYS A 256 -18.18 3.28 -3.76
N TYR A 257 -17.42 4.21 -4.36
CA TYR A 257 -17.86 4.97 -5.53
C TYR A 257 -16.96 4.78 -6.75
N TRP A 258 -15.71 4.33 -6.57
CA TRP A 258 -14.82 4.08 -7.70
C TRP A 258 -15.04 2.70 -8.34
N ASP A 259 -14.52 2.50 -9.53
CA ASP A 259 -14.41 1.17 -10.15
C ASP A 259 -13.04 0.57 -9.77
N PRO A 260 -13.00 -0.64 -9.18
CA PRO A 260 -11.73 -1.27 -8.79
C PRO A 260 -10.72 -1.44 -9.93
N SER A 261 -11.17 -1.51 -11.18
CA SER A 261 -10.34 -1.68 -12.37
C SER A 261 -9.85 -0.37 -12.98
N HIS A 262 -10.50 0.77 -12.67
CA HIS A 262 -10.06 2.08 -13.11
C HIS A 262 -8.76 2.48 -12.43
N ALA A 263 -7.96 3.30 -13.09
CA ALA A 263 -6.84 3.97 -12.44
C ALA A 263 -7.34 4.93 -11.35
N LEU A 264 -6.54 5.13 -10.32
CA LEU A 264 -6.83 6.07 -9.25
C LEU A 264 -5.85 7.26 -9.34
N LEU A 265 -6.41 8.46 -9.31
CA LEU A 265 -5.63 9.68 -9.08
C LEU A 265 -6.12 10.37 -7.81
N VAL A 266 -5.29 10.39 -6.76
CA VAL A 266 -5.57 11.19 -5.56
C VAL A 266 -4.90 12.54 -5.70
N TYR A 267 -5.63 13.63 -5.47
CA TYR A 267 -5.10 14.98 -5.60
C TYR A 267 -5.47 15.86 -4.41
N ASN A 268 -4.54 16.71 -4.02
CA ASN A 268 -4.73 17.70 -2.95
C ASN A 268 -5.50 18.92 -3.47
N ILE A 269 -6.28 19.55 -2.59
CA ILE A 269 -7.06 20.76 -2.91
C ILE A 269 -6.28 22.06 -2.68
N ASP A 270 -4.98 22.02 -2.49
CA ASP A 270 -4.15 23.17 -2.12
C ASP A 270 -2.89 23.34 -2.98
N THR A 271 -2.92 22.76 -4.16
CA THR A 271 -1.85 22.94 -5.15
C THR A 271 -2.48 23.28 -6.49
N TYR A 272 -1.94 24.28 -7.15
CA TYR A 272 -2.24 24.62 -8.54
C TYR A 272 -1.01 24.37 -9.41
N VAL A 273 -1.18 23.61 -10.46
CA VAL A 273 -0.18 23.34 -11.50
C VAL A 273 -0.70 23.94 -12.79
N GLU A 274 0.13 24.70 -13.51
CA GLU A 274 -0.29 25.33 -14.74
C GLU A 274 -0.77 24.34 -15.79
N ALA A 275 -1.72 24.74 -16.62
CA ALA A 275 -2.34 23.90 -17.64
C ALA A 275 -1.30 23.28 -18.59
N GLY A 276 -1.45 21.99 -18.88
CA GLY A 276 -0.58 21.24 -19.78
C GLY A 276 0.65 20.61 -19.14
N GLU A 277 0.97 20.96 -17.88
CA GLU A 277 2.13 20.39 -17.15
C GLU A 277 1.87 18.99 -16.59
N MET A 278 0.62 18.61 -16.42
CA MET A 278 0.20 17.25 -16.02
C MET A 278 -0.79 16.69 -17.03
N ASN A 279 -0.56 15.49 -17.52
CA ASN A 279 -1.45 14.85 -18.48
C ASN A 279 -1.46 13.32 -18.37
N TRP A 280 -2.56 12.69 -18.84
CA TRP A 280 -2.74 11.25 -18.74
C TRP A 280 -1.77 10.44 -19.60
N GLN A 281 -1.19 11.04 -20.65
CA GLN A 281 -0.24 10.37 -21.55
C GLN A 281 1.10 10.04 -20.87
N GLU A 282 1.41 10.73 -19.75
CA GLU A 282 2.63 10.49 -18.97
C GLU A 282 2.46 9.35 -17.96
N LEU A 283 1.20 9.00 -17.64
CA LEU A 283 0.90 7.99 -16.64
C LEU A 283 1.38 6.62 -17.09
N LYS A 284 2.19 5.98 -16.29
CA LYS A 284 2.76 4.65 -16.56
C LYS A 284 3.14 3.93 -15.27
N GLY A 285 3.38 2.62 -15.41
CA GLY A 285 3.79 1.78 -14.30
C GLY A 285 2.65 1.48 -13.32
N ASP A 286 3.01 0.97 -12.16
CA ASP A 286 2.06 0.70 -11.08
C ASP A 286 1.72 1.96 -10.28
N GLY A 287 2.64 2.94 -10.30
CA GLY A 287 2.48 4.25 -9.70
C GLY A 287 3.16 5.35 -10.48
N PHE A 288 2.59 6.55 -10.42
CA PHE A 288 3.17 7.74 -11.03
C PHE A 288 2.97 8.95 -10.12
N ILE A 289 4.02 9.74 -9.91
CA ILE A 289 4.00 10.85 -8.97
C ILE A 289 4.53 12.12 -9.65
N PRO A 290 3.69 13.08 -10.03
CA PRO A 290 4.17 14.39 -10.43
C PRO A 290 4.98 15.02 -9.30
N CYS A 291 6.19 15.45 -9.63
CA CYS A 291 7.15 16.05 -8.70
C CYS A 291 7.61 17.41 -9.21
N PHE A 292 8.18 18.19 -8.33
CA PHE A 292 8.86 19.43 -8.61
C PHE A 292 10.02 19.61 -7.63
N GLN A 293 10.78 20.69 -7.74
CA GLN A 293 11.90 20.96 -6.85
C GLN A 293 11.60 22.18 -5.99
N ALA A 294 11.56 22.00 -4.66
CA ALA A 294 11.28 23.07 -3.71
C ALA A 294 12.19 23.00 -2.48
N PRO A 295 12.45 24.12 -1.78
CA PRO A 295 13.18 24.12 -0.51
C PRO A 295 12.32 23.55 0.64
N GLY A 296 12.96 23.28 1.79
CA GLY A 296 12.30 22.79 3.01
C GLY A 296 12.20 21.28 3.06
N ASP A 297 11.76 20.74 4.23
CA ASP A 297 11.73 19.31 4.51
C ASP A 297 10.30 18.80 4.84
N HIS A 298 9.28 19.59 4.54
CA HIS A 298 7.88 19.29 4.86
C HIS A 298 7.13 18.52 3.76
N TRP A 299 7.83 18.15 2.68
CA TRP A 299 7.31 17.41 1.54
C TRP A 299 7.53 15.90 1.70
N SER A 300 6.85 15.13 0.87
CA SER A 300 7.32 13.78 0.55
C SER A 300 8.39 13.88 -0.54
N PHE A 301 9.44 13.08 -0.46
CA PHE A 301 10.59 13.11 -1.36
C PHE A 301 10.77 11.80 -2.09
N VAL A 302 11.20 11.89 -3.35
CA VAL A 302 11.37 10.74 -4.24
C VAL A 302 12.82 10.66 -4.70
N ARG A 303 13.47 9.51 -4.60
CA ARG A 303 14.81 9.26 -5.12
C ARG A 303 14.74 8.33 -6.33
N LEU A 304 15.49 8.68 -7.37
CA LEU A 304 15.56 7.97 -8.62
C LEU A 304 16.88 7.18 -8.76
N ASP A 305 16.84 6.11 -9.56
CA ASP A 305 18.04 5.44 -10.07
C ASP A 305 18.59 6.15 -11.32
N GLU A 306 19.66 5.57 -11.93
CA GLU A 306 20.29 6.12 -13.13
C GLU A 306 19.38 6.03 -14.37
N GLU A 307 18.38 5.13 -14.36
CA GLU A 307 17.38 4.94 -15.41
C GLU A 307 16.13 5.81 -15.23
N GLY A 308 16.07 6.62 -14.14
CA GLY A 308 14.95 7.53 -13.84
C GLY A 308 13.75 6.85 -13.20
N ARG A 309 13.90 5.64 -12.66
CA ARG A 309 12.86 4.94 -11.90
C ARG A 309 12.95 5.31 -10.43
N VAL A 310 11.82 5.31 -9.76
CA VAL A 310 11.76 5.55 -8.31
C VAL A 310 12.33 4.35 -7.56
N VAL A 311 13.26 4.60 -6.63
CA VAL A 311 13.87 3.56 -5.78
C VAL A 311 13.63 3.78 -4.28
N GLU A 312 13.15 4.95 -3.90
CA GLU A 312 12.84 5.28 -2.51
C GLU A 312 11.90 6.47 -2.42
N ILE A 313 10.96 6.43 -1.48
CA ILE A 313 10.07 7.54 -1.17
C ILE A 313 10.03 7.74 0.34
N LYS A 314 10.16 8.96 0.81
CA LYS A 314 10.11 9.28 2.24
C LYS A 314 9.21 10.47 2.51
N GLU A 315 8.33 10.30 3.49
CA GLU A 315 7.47 11.36 4.00
C GLU A 315 8.27 12.27 4.96
N LYS A 316 8.29 13.58 4.68
CA LYS A 316 8.94 14.61 5.52
C LYS A 316 10.42 14.35 5.83
N GLN A 317 11.09 13.64 4.96
CA GLN A 317 12.52 13.39 5.03
C GLN A 317 13.16 13.62 3.66
N ARG A 318 13.99 14.65 3.55
CA ARG A 318 14.65 14.99 2.28
C ARG A 318 15.72 13.96 1.93
N ILE A 319 15.47 13.19 0.88
CA ILE A 319 16.38 12.18 0.32
C ILE A 319 16.86 12.54 -1.10
N SER A 320 16.27 13.58 -1.69
CA SER A 320 16.57 14.04 -3.06
C SER A 320 16.06 15.47 -3.25
N PRO A 321 16.29 16.12 -4.40
CA PRO A 321 15.64 17.39 -4.74
C PRO A 321 14.15 17.26 -5.10
N TYR A 322 13.67 16.07 -5.51
CA TYR A 322 12.31 15.85 -6.02
C TYR A 322 11.28 15.76 -4.89
N CYS A 323 10.35 16.72 -4.87
CA CYS A 323 9.24 16.78 -3.92
C CYS A 323 7.94 16.40 -4.62
N THR A 324 7.07 15.63 -3.95
CA THR A 324 5.72 15.37 -4.49
C THR A 324 4.87 16.63 -4.35
N LEU A 325 4.06 16.94 -5.37
CA LEU A 325 3.16 18.10 -5.34
C LEU A 325 1.74 17.78 -4.82
N GLY A 326 1.54 16.55 -4.33
CA GLY A 326 0.25 16.14 -3.79
C GLY A 326 -0.68 15.47 -4.81
N ALA A 327 -0.15 15.05 -5.96
CA ALA A 327 -0.81 14.19 -6.93
C ALA A 327 -0.23 12.79 -6.86
N TYR A 328 -1.07 11.77 -6.77
CA TYR A 328 -0.68 10.38 -6.56
C TYR A 328 -1.51 9.46 -7.46
N TYR A 329 -0.88 8.89 -8.48
CA TYR A 329 -1.50 7.94 -9.39
C TYR A 329 -1.17 6.51 -9.00
N PHE A 330 -2.18 5.66 -8.96
CA PHE A 330 -2.07 4.20 -8.88
C PHE A 330 -2.74 3.59 -10.11
N ARG A 331 -2.12 2.57 -10.67
CA ARG A 331 -2.61 1.91 -11.87
C ARG A 331 -4.05 1.44 -11.78
N THR A 332 -4.50 1.00 -10.60
CA THR A 332 -5.89 0.67 -10.35
C THR A 332 -6.33 1.11 -8.95
N CYS A 333 -7.62 1.42 -8.80
CA CYS A 333 -8.23 1.66 -7.49
C CYS A 333 -8.04 0.45 -6.56
N LYS A 334 -8.13 -0.77 -7.12
CA LYS A 334 -7.88 -2.01 -6.37
C LYS A 334 -6.46 -2.09 -5.83
N LEU A 335 -5.46 -1.69 -6.61
CA LEU A 335 -4.06 -1.67 -6.14
C LEU A 335 -3.89 -0.76 -4.93
N TYR A 336 -4.49 0.44 -4.96
CA TYR A 336 -4.45 1.36 -3.82
C TYR A 336 -5.10 0.75 -2.58
N GLU A 337 -6.28 0.17 -2.73
CA GLU A 337 -7.03 -0.47 -1.64
C GLU A 337 -6.23 -1.62 -1.01
N ASP A 338 -5.64 -2.48 -1.83
CA ASP A 338 -4.80 -3.59 -1.36
C ASP A 338 -3.56 -3.09 -0.61
N LEU A 339 -2.84 -2.12 -1.17
CA LEU A 339 -1.68 -1.51 -0.52
C LEU A 339 -2.04 -0.86 0.82
N TYR A 340 -3.19 -0.16 0.87
CA TYR A 340 -3.65 0.46 2.11
C TYR A 340 -3.90 -0.59 3.19
N HIS A 341 -4.67 -1.63 2.90
CA HIS A 341 -5.01 -2.67 3.86
C HIS A 341 -3.79 -3.47 4.30
N GLU A 342 -2.91 -3.84 3.38
CA GLU A 342 -1.70 -4.57 3.70
C GLU A 342 -0.71 -3.75 4.54
N TYR A 343 -0.63 -2.44 4.31
CA TYR A 343 0.34 -1.59 4.98
C TYR A 343 -0.21 -0.97 6.28
N TYR A 344 -1.47 -0.54 6.32
CA TYR A 344 -2.03 0.23 7.42
C TYR A 344 -2.97 -0.52 8.36
N ASP A 345 -3.47 -1.71 8.01
CA ASP A 345 -4.29 -2.51 8.92
C ASP A 345 -3.45 -3.32 9.92
N VAL A 346 -2.14 -3.22 9.84
CA VAL A 346 -1.22 -3.76 10.84
C VAL A 346 -0.81 -2.64 11.81
N PRO A 347 -0.64 -2.95 13.13
CA PRO A 347 -0.15 -1.96 14.08
C PRO A 347 1.19 -1.38 13.65
N ARG A 348 1.30 -0.03 13.64
CA ARG A 348 2.52 0.70 13.26
C ARG A 348 2.83 1.77 14.30
N ASP A 349 4.06 1.79 14.76
CA ASP A 349 4.63 2.80 15.65
C ASP A 349 5.59 3.76 14.92
N ASP A 350 5.82 3.52 13.61
CA ASP A 350 6.69 4.29 12.74
C ASP A 350 5.95 5.35 11.88
N LEU A 351 4.68 5.62 12.17
CA LEU A 351 3.90 6.61 11.43
C LEU A 351 4.45 8.03 11.65
N VAL A 352 4.73 8.73 10.56
CA VAL A 352 5.18 10.13 10.62
C VAL A 352 4.06 11.00 11.23
N ASN A 353 4.34 11.64 12.36
CA ASN A 353 3.36 12.40 13.16
C ASN A 353 2.08 11.61 13.55
N GLY A 354 2.11 10.30 13.52
CA GLY A 354 0.94 9.46 13.81
C GLY A 354 -0.13 9.48 12.70
N GLU A 355 0.19 9.97 11.49
CA GLU A 355 -0.74 10.09 10.37
C GLU A 355 -0.46 9.06 9.27
N LYS A 356 -1.52 8.58 8.61
CA LYS A 356 -1.45 7.70 7.45
C LYS A 356 -1.37 8.51 6.16
N TYR A 357 -0.16 8.74 5.68
CA TYR A 357 0.11 9.43 4.40
C TYR A 357 0.04 8.48 3.21
N ILE A 358 -0.09 9.02 1.99
CA ILE A 358 -0.08 8.22 0.75
C ILE A 358 1.34 7.82 0.35
N ALA A 359 2.33 8.69 0.53
CA ALA A 359 3.72 8.43 0.12
C ALA A 359 4.31 7.11 0.66
N PRO A 360 4.09 6.69 1.91
CA PRO A 360 4.55 5.39 2.41
C PRO A 360 3.97 4.18 1.67
N LEU A 361 2.78 4.29 1.06
CA LEU A 361 2.21 3.21 0.24
C LEU A 361 3.03 2.94 -1.01
N TYR A 362 3.66 3.97 -1.58
CA TYR A 362 4.59 3.79 -2.70
C TYR A 362 5.92 3.15 -2.28
N ASP A 363 6.47 3.49 -1.10
CA ASP A 363 7.65 2.80 -0.57
C ASP A 363 7.34 1.31 -0.33
N TYR A 364 6.14 1.02 0.13
CA TYR A 364 5.65 -0.36 0.26
C TYR A 364 5.45 -1.04 -1.10
N LEU A 365 4.87 -0.34 -2.10
CA LEU A 365 4.73 -0.85 -3.47
C LEU A 365 6.09 -1.19 -4.10
N LEU A 366 7.12 -0.34 -3.90
CA LEU A 366 8.49 -0.64 -4.31
C LEU A 366 9.03 -1.92 -3.67
N SER A 367 8.76 -2.13 -2.38
CA SER A 367 9.20 -3.35 -1.67
C SER A 367 8.56 -4.63 -2.23
N LYS A 368 7.44 -4.50 -2.93
CA LYS A 368 6.73 -5.58 -3.63
C LYS A 368 7.15 -5.72 -5.11
N GLY A 369 8.11 -4.92 -5.56
CA GLY A 369 8.61 -4.95 -6.95
C GLY A 369 7.75 -4.15 -7.93
N GLY A 370 6.92 -3.23 -7.45
CA GLY A 370 6.13 -2.34 -8.31
C GLY A 370 7.00 -1.28 -8.98
N ASP A 371 6.62 -0.93 -10.21
CA ASP A 371 7.29 0.09 -11.02
C ASP A 371 6.65 1.46 -10.79
N ILE A 372 7.45 2.44 -10.35
CA ILE A 372 7.00 3.80 -10.07
C ILE A 372 7.84 4.80 -10.83
N TYR A 373 7.19 5.80 -11.42
CA TYR A 373 7.80 6.86 -12.20
C TYR A 373 7.38 8.24 -11.70
N ILE A 374 8.08 9.28 -12.15
CA ILE A 374 7.74 10.67 -11.88
C ILE A 374 7.72 11.50 -13.18
N SER A 375 7.07 12.66 -13.13
CA SER A 375 7.43 13.82 -13.94
C SER A 375 8.16 14.85 -13.07
N ASP A 376 9.10 15.63 -13.65
CA ASP A 376 9.77 16.77 -12.98
C ASP A 376 9.24 18.05 -13.58
N ILE A 377 8.27 18.65 -12.90
CA ILE A 377 7.61 19.88 -13.33
C ILE A 377 8.46 21.08 -12.89
N ALA A 378 8.64 22.04 -13.78
CA ALA A 378 9.39 23.26 -13.47
C ALA A 378 8.77 23.99 -12.25
N PRO A 379 9.56 24.34 -11.23
CA PRO A 379 9.03 24.92 -9.98
C PRO A 379 8.15 26.15 -10.16
N GLU A 380 8.44 26.98 -11.19
CA GLU A 380 7.68 28.17 -11.55
C GLU A 380 6.28 27.88 -12.11
N ARG A 381 5.99 26.60 -12.43
CA ARG A 381 4.69 26.10 -12.89
C ARG A 381 3.84 25.50 -11.78
N VAL A 382 4.39 25.43 -10.56
CA VAL A 382 3.71 24.81 -9.41
C VAL A 382 3.47 25.86 -8.34
N HIS A 383 2.21 26.15 -8.05
CA HIS A 383 1.78 27.13 -7.06
C HIS A 383 1.17 26.42 -5.86
N VAL A 384 1.92 26.41 -4.76
CA VAL A 384 1.44 25.82 -3.49
C VAL A 384 0.55 26.84 -2.80
N LEU A 385 -0.65 26.42 -2.38
CA LEU A 385 -1.70 27.27 -1.81
C LEU A 385 -2.18 26.75 -0.44
N GLY A 386 -1.32 26.00 0.26
CA GLY A 386 -1.64 25.32 1.51
C GLY A 386 -1.53 26.20 2.78
N THR A 387 -0.92 27.39 2.66
CA THR A 387 -0.77 28.33 3.76
C THR A 387 -1.15 29.76 3.33
N PRO A 388 -1.51 30.64 4.30
CA PRO A 388 -1.76 32.06 3.98
C PRO A 388 -0.58 32.76 3.32
N GLU A 389 0.65 32.42 3.71
CA GLU A 389 1.89 33.00 3.16
C GLU A 389 2.09 32.59 1.69
N GLU A 390 1.84 31.33 1.35
CA GLU A 390 1.90 30.81 -0.01
C GLU A 390 0.81 31.44 -0.88
N LEU A 391 -0.41 31.55 -0.35
CA LEU A 391 -1.50 32.25 -1.04
C LEU A 391 -1.16 33.72 -1.30
N GLU A 392 -0.58 34.43 -0.33
CA GLU A 392 -0.13 35.82 -0.52
C GLU A 392 0.97 35.92 -1.58
N ALA A 393 1.88 34.97 -1.65
CA ALA A 393 2.90 34.93 -2.69
C ALA A 393 2.25 34.79 -4.07
N PHE A 394 1.35 33.84 -4.23
CA PHE A 394 0.59 33.62 -5.46
C PHE A 394 -0.22 34.87 -5.88
N LEU A 395 -0.85 35.56 -4.95
CA LEU A 395 -1.60 36.78 -5.23
C LEU A 395 -0.70 37.95 -5.72
N LYS A 396 0.60 37.96 -5.35
CA LYS A 396 1.58 38.98 -5.74
C LYS A 396 2.25 38.67 -7.08
N GLU A 397 2.22 37.43 -7.54
CA GLU A 397 2.65 37.06 -8.87
C GLU A 397 1.75 37.78 -9.88
N GLY A 398 2.33 38.48 -10.87
CA GLY A 398 1.56 39.17 -11.89
C GLY A 398 0.67 38.24 -12.69
N ASP A 399 -0.39 38.74 -13.29
CA ASP A 399 -1.18 37.96 -14.25
C ASP A 399 -0.26 37.61 -15.43
N ALA A 400 0.04 36.31 -15.57
CA ALA A 400 0.83 35.78 -16.66
C ALA A 400 -0.01 35.63 -17.93
#